data_62eff6a4b75dadb25d4c29fd02afa399
#
_entry.id   62eff6a4b75dadb25d4c29fd02afa399
#
_cell.length_a   1.000
_cell.length_b   1.000
_cell.length_c   1.000
_cell.angle_alpha   90.00
_cell.angle_beta   90.00
_cell.angle_gamma   90.00
#
_symmetry.space_group_name_H-M   'P 1'
#
loop_
_entity.id
_entity.type
_entity.pdbx_description
1 polymer ?
#
loop_
_entity_poly.entity_id
_entity_poly.type
_entity_poly.pdbx_seq_one_letter_code
_entity_poly.pdbx_strand_id
1 'polypeptide(L)' 'MKFLRIRQVMQLTGLSRMTIYRLELAGKFPKRRQLSQNSVAWLESDVTAWAESRPVVRLRGTPPGVSAQ' A
#
# COMPACT_ATOMS: atom_id res chain seq x y z
N MET A 1 11.73 8.87 11.54
CA MET A 1 11.46 8.58 10.11
C MET A 1 11.87 7.14 9.83
N LYS A 2 10.96 6.39 9.21
CA LYS A 2 11.20 4.98 8.96
C LYS A 2 10.88 4.65 7.51
N PHE A 3 11.71 3.81 6.90
CA PHE A 3 11.49 3.35 5.54
C PHE A 3 11.09 1.88 5.53
N LEU A 4 10.24 1.54 4.58
CA LEU A 4 9.75 0.19 4.42
C LEU A 4 10.22 -0.37 3.08
N ARG A 5 10.76 -1.58 3.11
CA ARG A 5 11.07 -2.30 1.89
C ARG A 5 9.82 -2.94 1.34
N ILE A 6 9.89 -3.40 0.09
CA ILE A 6 8.72 -3.96 -0.57
C ILE A 6 8.05 -5.06 0.26
N ARG A 7 8.81 -5.91 0.89
CA ARG A 7 8.25 -6.98 1.71
C ARG A 7 7.41 -6.43 2.85
N GLN A 8 7.93 -5.39 3.50
CA GLN A 8 7.24 -4.76 4.62
C GLN A 8 5.98 -4.05 4.15
N VAL A 9 6.06 -3.40 2.98
CA VAL A 9 4.89 -2.76 2.40
C VAL A 9 3.81 -3.79 2.09
N MET A 10 4.21 -4.93 1.55
CA MET A 10 3.28 -6.02 1.27
C MET A 10 2.62 -6.52 2.53
N GLN A 11 3.39 -6.67 3.60
CA GLN A 11 2.85 -7.12 4.88
C GLN A 11 1.89 -6.11 5.49
N LEU A 12 2.23 -4.83 5.39
CA LEU A 12 1.42 -3.78 5.97
C LEU A 12 0.11 -3.59 5.22
N THR A 13 0.15 -3.67 3.89
CA THR A 13 -1.02 -3.39 3.07
C THR A 13 -1.80 -4.64 2.67
N GLY A 14 -1.17 -5.79 2.72
CA GLY A 14 -1.78 -7.01 2.23
C GLY A 14 -1.83 -7.12 0.72
N LEU A 15 -1.19 -6.18 0.03
CA LEU A 15 -1.18 -6.18 -1.43
C LEU A 15 0.00 -6.99 -1.96
N SER A 16 -0.15 -7.53 -3.17
CA SER A 16 0.95 -8.21 -3.83
C SER A 16 1.96 -7.18 -4.36
N ARG A 17 3.17 -7.65 -4.61
CA ARG A 17 4.22 -6.80 -5.17
C ARG A 17 3.76 -6.16 -6.47
N MET A 18 3.18 -6.96 -7.33
CA MET A 18 2.74 -6.46 -8.64
C MET A 18 1.66 -5.39 -8.50
N THR A 19 0.73 -5.60 -7.58
CA THR A 19 -0.33 -4.62 -7.35
C THR A 19 0.25 -3.30 -6.86
N ILE A 20 1.22 -3.36 -5.94
CA ILE A 20 1.87 -2.16 -5.43
C ILE A 20 2.53 -1.39 -6.57
N TYR A 21 3.28 -2.08 -7.41
CA TYR A 21 3.97 -1.43 -8.52
C TYR A 21 2.99 -0.84 -9.53
N ARG A 22 1.90 -1.54 -9.80
CA ARG A 22 0.88 -1.02 -10.71
C ARG A 22 0.23 0.24 -10.16
N LEU A 23 -0.09 0.24 -8.88
CA LEU A 23 -0.69 1.41 -8.25
C LEU A 23 0.28 2.59 -8.25
N GLU A 24 1.54 2.32 -7.97
CA GLU A 24 2.55 3.37 -7.99
C GLU A 24 2.68 3.96 -9.38
N LEU A 25 2.73 3.11 -10.38
CA LEU A 25 2.85 3.55 -11.76
C LEU A 25 1.64 4.37 -12.18
N ALA A 26 0.47 4.02 -11.69
CA ALA A 26 -0.76 4.75 -12.00
C ALA A 26 -0.92 6.03 -11.17
N GLY A 27 0.03 6.31 -10.30
CA GLY A 27 -0.06 7.49 -9.44
C GLY A 27 -1.03 7.34 -8.28
N LYS A 28 -1.36 6.10 -7.92
CA LYS A 28 -2.36 5.81 -6.88
C LYS A 28 -1.76 5.20 -5.63
N PHE A 29 -0.45 5.22 -5.52
CA PHE A 29 0.26 4.74 -4.37
C PHE A 29 1.47 5.63 -4.15
N PRO A 30 1.92 5.81 -2.91
CA PRO A 30 3.09 6.65 -2.65
C PRO A 30 4.30 6.16 -3.45
N LYS A 31 5.08 7.10 -3.94
CA LYS A 31 6.25 6.76 -4.71
C LYS A 31 7.38 6.38 -3.78
N ARG A 32 8.09 5.32 -4.13
CA ARG A 32 9.26 4.89 -3.38
C ARG A 32 10.36 5.92 -3.52
N ARG A 33 11.22 5.94 -2.55
CA ARG A 33 12.32 6.87 -2.48
C ARG A 33 13.64 6.14 -2.66
N GLN A 34 14.57 6.81 -3.29
CA GLN A 34 15.90 6.27 -3.48
C GLN A 34 16.72 6.52 -2.22
N LEU A 35 17.14 5.45 -1.57
CA LEU A 35 17.96 5.58 -0.37
C LEU A 35 19.44 5.57 -0.70
N SER A 36 19.81 4.83 -1.72
CA SER A 36 21.17 4.77 -2.21
C SER A 36 21.12 4.31 -3.66
N GLN A 37 22.27 4.16 -4.27
CA GLN A 37 22.34 3.83 -5.69
C GLN A 37 21.49 2.60 -6.05
N ASN A 38 21.46 1.60 -5.18
CA ASN A 38 20.77 0.35 -5.47
C ASN A 38 19.68 0.03 -4.45
N SER A 39 19.26 1.02 -3.66
CA SER A 39 18.29 0.79 -2.60
C SER A 39 17.12 1.73 -2.73
N VAL A 40 15.93 1.17 -2.76
CA VAL A 40 14.70 1.95 -2.76
C VAL A 40 13.80 1.45 -1.65
N ALA A 41 12.99 2.36 -1.12
CA ALA A 41 12.06 2.02 -0.05
C ALA A 41 10.98 3.09 -0.01
N TRP A 42 9.88 2.77 0.66
CA TRP A 42 8.79 3.71 0.86
C TRP A 42 8.91 4.31 2.24
N LEU A 43 8.58 5.60 2.35
CA LEU A 43 8.52 6.24 3.66
C LEU A 43 7.30 5.68 4.39
N GLU A 44 7.49 5.21 5.60
CA GLU A 44 6.41 4.58 6.36
C GLU A 44 5.22 5.52 6.53
N SER A 45 5.47 6.78 6.84
CA SER A 45 4.39 7.75 7.04
C SER A 45 3.58 7.96 5.76
N ASP A 46 4.24 7.88 4.60
CA ASP A 46 3.53 8.00 3.33
C ASP A 46 2.58 6.82 3.14
N VAL A 47 3.05 5.62 3.43
CA VAL A 47 2.24 4.42 3.27
C VAL A 47 1.08 4.41 4.26
N THR A 48 1.35 4.79 5.49
CA THR A 48 0.31 4.88 6.52
C THR A 48 -0.76 5.89 6.13
N ALA A 49 -0.35 7.08 5.69
CA ALA A 49 -1.29 8.12 5.27
C ALA A 49 -2.11 7.65 4.09
N TRP A 50 -1.49 6.96 3.14
CA TRP A 50 -2.20 6.41 2.01
C TRP A 50 -3.25 5.40 2.45
N ALA A 51 -2.89 4.52 3.37
CA ALA A 51 -3.82 3.50 3.85
C ALA A 51 -5.00 4.14 4.58
N GLU A 52 -4.72 5.16 5.38
CA GLU A 52 -5.76 5.85 6.13
C GLU A 52 -6.69 6.64 5.22
N SER A 53 -6.22 7.03 4.05
CA SER A 53 -7.04 7.79 3.10
C SER A 53 -7.87 6.89 2.19
N ARG A 54 -7.72 5.56 2.31
CA ARG A 54 -8.52 4.69 1.47
C ARG A 54 -9.98 4.77 1.88
N PRO A 55 -10.89 4.80 0.90
CA PRO A 55 -12.31 4.90 1.22
C PRO A 55 -12.81 3.64 1.90
N VAL A 56 -13.71 3.84 2.84
CA VAL A 56 -14.39 2.72 3.48
C VAL A 56 -15.41 2.16 2.50
N VAL A 57 -15.36 0.86 2.28
CA VAL A 57 -16.30 0.22 1.38
C VAL A 57 -17.65 0.08 2.08
N ARG A 58 -18.69 0.58 1.46
CA ARG A 58 -20.05 0.41 1.92
C ARG A 58 -20.69 -0.66 1.07
N LEU A 59 -20.87 -1.82 1.68
CA LEU A 59 -21.47 -2.95 0.98
C LEU A 59 -22.91 -3.08 1.42
N ARG A 60 -23.80 -2.50 0.63
CA ARG A 60 -25.20 -2.60 0.91
C ARG A 60 -25.65 -4.04 0.64
N GLY A 61 -26.38 -4.62 1.60
CA GLY A 61 -26.85 -5.98 1.42
C GLY A 61 -25.77 -7.02 1.36
N THR A 62 -24.64 -6.74 2.00
CA THR A 62 -23.53 -7.68 2.00
C THR A 62 -23.94 -8.99 2.63
N PRO A 63 -23.81 -10.12 1.90
CA PRO A 63 -24.14 -11.41 2.46
C PRO A 63 -23.22 -11.76 3.63
N PRO A 64 -23.71 -12.47 4.63
CA PRO A 64 -22.86 -12.96 5.71
C PRO A 64 -21.75 -13.83 5.15
N GLY A 65 -20.58 -13.74 5.73
CA GLY A 65 -19.46 -14.54 5.29
C GLY A 65 -18.66 -13.96 4.16
N VAL A 66 -19.11 -12.85 3.59
CA VAL A 66 -18.28 -12.17 2.59
C VAL A 66 -17.11 -11.53 3.31
N SER A 67 -15.93 -11.91 2.88
CA SER A 67 -14.72 -11.38 3.48
C SER A 67 -14.44 -9.99 2.96
N ALA A 68 -13.94 -9.15 3.81
CA ALA A 68 -13.59 -7.78 3.46
C ALA A 68 -12.16 -7.67 2.96
N GLN A 69 -11.63 -8.69 2.42
CA GLN A 69 -10.24 -8.69 1.98
C GLN A 69 -9.92 -7.89 0.80
#